data_3b473c776a52cd9791928a779a90cd54
#
_entry.id   3b473c776a52cd9791928a779a90cd54
#
_cell.length_a   1.000
_cell.length_b   1.000
_cell.length_c   1.000
_cell.angle_alpha   90.00
_cell.angle_beta   90.00
_cell.angle_gamma   90.00
#
_symmetry.space_group_name_H-M   'P 1'
#
loop_
_entity.id
_entity.type
_entity.pdbx_description
1 polymer ?
#
loop_
_entity_poly.entity_id
_entity_poly.type
_entity_poly.pdbx_seq_one_letter_code
_entity_poly.pdbx_strand_id
1 'polypeptide(L)'
;MKKLAIALVVLAAPGVAAASGTTLHLTEKQTFQQYVDNGAKGESAGDIRTFGGDVFQSGKRVGHDRIRCVVGATCNSQVWIGRSSLIANGFVAKGPSFTAKITGGTGKYKGARGTVSVVGVPTTKYTVRLVG
;
A
#
# COMPACT_ATOMS: atom_id res chain seq x y z
N MET A 1 40.26 5.36 8.29
CA MET A 1 39.72 5.61 8.33
C MET A 1 39.13 5.78 8.28
N LYS A 2 38.99 5.60 8.34
CA LYS A 2 38.24 5.78 8.43
C LYS A 2 37.37 5.95 8.26
N LYS A 3 37.22 5.82 8.24
CA LYS A 3 36.30 6.00 8.14
C LYS A 3 35.47 6.35 8.06
N LEU A 4 35.30 6.33 7.98
CA LEU A 4 34.36 6.87 7.91
C LEU A 4 33.54 6.87 7.71
N ALA A 5 33.41 6.64 7.71
CA ALA A 5 32.46 6.85 7.56
C ALA A 5 31.69 6.93 7.51
N ILE A 6 31.48 6.90 7.45
CA ILE A 6 30.59 7.22 7.42
C ILE A 6 29.76 7.41 7.46
N ALA A 7 29.72 7.30 7.71
CA ALA A 7 28.80 7.65 7.79
C ALA A 7 28.10 7.96 7.59
N LEU A 8 27.96 8.09 7.28
CA LEU A 8 27.05 8.63 7.08
C LEU A 8 26.29 8.55 7.04
N VAL A 9 26.15 8.29 6.91
CA VAL A 9 25.27 8.46 6.96
C VAL A 9 24.56 8.55 7.17
N VAL A 10 24.47 8.29 7.21
CA VAL A 10 23.67 8.59 7.42
C VAL A 10 23.12 9.02 7.55
N LEU A 11 22.94 9.08 7.37
CA LEU A 11 22.33 9.75 7.40
C LEU A 11 21.58 10.09 7.33
N ALA A 12 21.58 9.89 7.28
CA ALA A 12 20.84 10.35 7.10
C ALA A 12 19.95 10.69 7.12
N ALA A 13 19.93 10.55 6.65
CA ALA A 13 18.83 11.26 6.58
C ALA A 13 17.71 10.61 7.03
N PRO A 14 17.70 10.70 7.94
CA PRO A 14 16.71 10.13 8.63
C PRO A 14 15.37 10.45 8.24
N GLY A 15 14.53 9.75 8.40
CA GLY A 15 13.19 10.02 8.21
C GLY A 15 12.84 10.37 6.81
N VAL A 16 13.79 10.42 6.02
CA VAL A 16 13.48 10.52 4.65
C VAL A 16 12.85 9.24 4.28
N ALA A 17 11.78 9.31 3.59
CA ALA A 17 11.12 8.18 3.08
C ALA A 17 12.13 7.17 2.63
N ALA A 18 11.82 5.91 2.83
CA ALA A 18 12.68 4.85 2.39
C ALA A 18 13.32 5.27 1.11
N ALA A 19 14.59 5.05 1.03
CA ALA A 19 15.39 5.56 -0.04
C ALA A 19 14.71 5.40 -1.38
N SER A 20 14.85 6.41 -2.21
CA SER A 20 14.38 6.33 -3.58
C SER A 20 14.99 5.11 -4.23
N GLY A 21 14.24 4.48 -5.09
CA GLY A 21 14.64 3.24 -5.74
C GLY A 21 14.38 2.00 -4.93
N THR A 22 13.78 2.13 -3.76
CA THR A 22 13.42 0.96 -2.96
C THR A 22 12.24 0.23 -3.58
N THR A 23 12.37 -1.08 -3.68
CA THR A 23 11.29 -1.94 -4.12
C THR A 23 10.92 -2.90 -3.01
N LEU A 24 9.63 -3.00 -2.71
CA LEU A 24 9.13 -3.95 -1.72
C LEU A 24 8.24 -4.96 -2.42
N HIS A 25 8.43 -6.22 -2.09
CA HIS A 25 7.58 -7.30 -2.57
C HIS A 25 6.77 -7.83 -1.40
N LEU A 26 5.46 -7.63 -1.45
CA LEU A 26 4.57 -7.99 -0.36
C LEU A 26 3.50 -8.95 -0.87
N THR A 27 3.00 -9.78 0.01
CA THR A 27 1.81 -10.59 -0.27
C THR A 27 0.77 -10.29 0.77
N GLU A 28 -0.49 -10.45 0.40
CA GLU A 28 -1.60 -10.22 1.31
C GLU A 28 -2.44 -11.47 1.42
N LYS A 29 -2.85 -11.76 2.65
CA LYS A 29 -3.86 -12.78 2.91
C LYS A 29 -5.09 -12.08 3.43
N GLN A 30 -6.15 -12.05 2.64
CA GLN A 30 -7.38 -11.35 3.01
C GLN A 30 -8.01 -12.01 4.23
N THR A 31 -8.34 -11.20 5.23
CA THR A 31 -8.96 -11.67 6.47
C THR A 31 -10.34 -11.11 6.68
N PHE A 32 -10.71 -10.04 5.97
CA PHE A 32 -12.05 -9.50 6.09
C PHE A 32 -12.51 -8.84 4.79
N GLN A 33 -13.83 -8.78 4.64
CA GLN A 33 -14.49 -8.12 3.54
C GLN A 33 -15.83 -7.60 4.04
N GLN A 34 -16.16 -6.38 3.64
CA GLN A 34 -17.42 -5.75 4.00
C GLN A 34 -18.02 -5.05 2.80
N TYR A 35 -19.31 -5.15 2.64
CA TYR A 35 -20.03 -4.51 1.54
C TYR A 35 -21.20 -3.74 2.12
N VAL A 36 -21.31 -2.47 1.75
CA VAL A 36 -22.44 -1.62 2.15
C VAL A 36 -23.20 -1.28 0.89
N ASP A 37 -24.45 -1.74 0.84
CA ASP A 37 -25.35 -1.53 -0.29
C ASP A 37 -26.08 -0.21 -0.08
N ASN A 38 -25.69 0.82 -0.80
CA ASN A 38 -26.29 2.14 -0.72
C ASN A 38 -27.15 2.38 -1.96
N GLY A 39 -28.29 3.05 -1.76
CA GLY A 39 -29.16 3.39 -2.90
C GLY A 39 -29.92 2.18 -3.42
N ALA A 40 -29.83 1.93 -4.74
CA ALA A 40 -30.55 0.85 -5.36
C ALA A 40 -30.08 -0.50 -4.84
N LYS A 41 -30.99 -1.43 -4.67
CA LYS A 41 -30.67 -2.77 -4.22
C LYS A 41 -29.72 -3.45 -5.20
N GLY A 42 -28.72 -4.14 -4.66
CA GLY A 42 -27.69 -4.79 -5.46
C GLY A 42 -26.54 -3.84 -5.74
N GLU A 43 -25.59 -4.28 -6.55
CA GLU A 43 -24.41 -3.48 -6.83
C GLU A 43 -24.77 -2.26 -7.66
N SER A 44 -24.47 -1.09 -7.15
CA SER A 44 -24.75 0.17 -7.80
C SER A 44 -23.74 1.23 -7.37
N ALA A 45 -23.70 2.33 -8.15
CA ALA A 45 -22.82 3.44 -7.83
C ALA A 45 -23.10 3.94 -6.41
N GLY A 46 -22.03 4.21 -5.66
CA GLY A 46 -22.13 4.66 -4.28
C GLY A 46 -22.02 3.56 -3.25
N ASP A 47 -22.10 2.30 -3.64
CA ASP A 47 -21.86 1.19 -2.73
C ASP A 47 -20.43 1.21 -2.26
N ILE A 48 -20.18 0.69 -1.07
CA ILE A 48 -18.85 0.71 -0.49
C ILE A 48 -18.38 -0.71 -0.25
N ARG A 49 -17.19 -1.02 -0.77
CA ARG A 49 -16.52 -2.28 -0.50
C ARG A 49 -15.26 -1.97 0.31
N THR A 50 -15.11 -2.66 1.42
CA THR A 50 -13.92 -2.56 2.25
C THR A 50 -13.38 -3.95 2.44
N PHE A 51 -12.08 -4.11 2.24
CA PHE A 51 -11.43 -5.38 2.46
C PHE A 51 -9.98 -5.16 2.85
N GLY A 52 -9.39 -6.18 3.42
CA GLY A 52 -8.01 -6.12 3.85
C GLY A 52 -7.60 -7.42 4.50
N GLY A 53 -6.41 -7.44 5.01
CA GLY A 53 -5.87 -8.63 5.61
C GLY A 53 -4.48 -8.45 6.16
N ASP A 54 -3.79 -9.57 6.32
CA ASP A 54 -2.43 -9.60 6.80
C ASP A 54 -1.47 -9.44 5.63
N VAL A 55 -0.40 -8.71 5.85
CA VAL A 55 0.62 -8.44 4.85
C VAL A 55 1.91 -9.13 5.25
N PHE A 56 2.52 -9.80 4.28
CA PHE A 56 3.73 -10.60 4.48
C PHE A 56 4.84 -10.11 3.57
N GLN A 57 6.06 -10.21 4.06
CA GLN A 57 7.27 -9.98 3.28
C GLN A 57 8.21 -11.15 3.52
N SER A 58 8.62 -11.81 2.43
CA SER A 58 9.48 -12.99 2.51
C SER A 58 8.91 -14.06 3.46
N GLY A 59 7.59 -14.26 3.39
CA GLY A 59 6.92 -15.26 4.19
C GLY A 59 6.65 -14.88 5.63
N LYS A 60 7.04 -13.70 6.06
CA LYS A 60 6.87 -13.26 7.44
C LYS A 60 5.83 -12.15 7.49
N ARG A 61 4.89 -12.25 8.43
CA ARG A 61 3.89 -11.21 8.61
C ARG A 61 4.56 -9.92 9.09
N VAL A 62 4.36 -8.85 8.35
CA VAL A 62 4.96 -7.55 8.68
C VAL A 62 3.92 -6.48 8.99
N GLY A 63 2.65 -6.74 8.70
CA GLY A 63 1.62 -5.76 8.96
C GLY A 63 0.25 -6.20 8.46
N HIS A 64 -0.54 -5.21 8.08
CA HIS A 64 -1.90 -5.41 7.60
C HIS A 64 -2.25 -4.32 6.62
N ASP A 65 -3.36 -4.49 5.90
CA ASP A 65 -3.81 -3.48 4.96
C ASP A 65 -5.31 -3.32 4.98
N ARG A 66 -5.75 -2.25 4.34
CA ARG A 66 -7.16 -1.94 4.19
C ARG A 66 -7.35 -1.17 2.91
N ILE A 67 -8.33 -1.61 2.12
CA ILE A 67 -8.73 -0.96 0.88
C ILE A 67 -10.22 -0.68 0.96
N ARG A 68 -10.59 0.56 0.66
CA ARG A 68 -11.99 0.97 0.63
C ARG A 68 -12.28 1.56 -0.74
N CYS A 69 -13.24 0.96 -1.43
CA CYS A 69 -13.63 1.39 -2.76
C CYS A 69 -15.09 1.81 -2.77
N VAL A 70 -15.37 2.90 -3.47
CA VAL A 70 -16.72 3.34 -3.75
C VAL A 70 -17.04 2.93 -5.19
N VAL A 71 -18.05 2.11 -5.37
CA VAL A 71 -18.43 1.61 -6.70
C VAL A 71 -18.78 2.79 -7.59
N GLY A 72 -18.19 2.81 -8.78
CA GLY A 72 -18.38 3.90 -9.73
C GLY A 72 -17.51 5.12 -9.48
N ALA A 73 -16.64 5.06 -8.47
CA ALA A 73 -15.74 6.16 -8.13
C ALA A 73 -14.33 5.62 -7.89
N THR A 74 -13.72 5.96 -6.76
CA THR A 74 -12.32 5.64 -6.52
C THR A 74 -12.13 4.79 -5.28
N CYS A 75 -10.92 4.28 -5.14
CA CYS A 75 -10.47 3.52 -3.97
C CYS A 75 -9.42 4.31 -3.20
N ASN A 76 -9.36 4.04 -1.91
CA ASN A 76 -8.32 4.52 -1.03
C ASN A 76 -7.75 3.33 -0.27
N SER A 77 -6.44 3.29 -0.10
CA SER A 77 -5.81 2.18 0.58
C SER A 77 -4.68 2.63 1.49
N GLN A 78 -4.43 1.80 2.49
CA GLN A 78 -3.32 1.99 3.40
C GLN A 78 -2.75 0.63 3.76
N VAL A 79 -1.42 0.53 3.68
CA VAL A 79 -0.70 -0.69 4.03
C VAL A 79 0.23 -0.34 5.19
N TRP A 80 0.02 -0.99 6.33
CA TRP A 80 0.87 -0.80 7.50
C TRP A 80 1.98 -1.85 7.49
N ILE A 81 3.20 -1.39 7.67
CA ILE A 81 4.39 -2.22 7.81
C ILE A 81 5.03 -1.81 9.13
N GLY A 82 4.83 -2.61 10.16
CA GLY A 82 5.20 -2.20 11.50
C GLY A 82 4.38 -0.99 11.91
N ARG A 83 5.05 0.06 12.35
CA ARG A 83 4.41 1.31 12.79
C ARG A 83 4.30 2.35 11.68
N SER A 84 4.78 2.01 10.49
CA SER A 84 4.77 2.92 9.36
C SER A 84 3.75 2.45 8.35
N SER A 85 3.32 3.33 7.46
CA SER A 85 2.37 2.92 6.43
C SER A 85 2.62 3.64 5.12
N LEU A 86 2.14 2.99 4.05
CA LEU A 86 2.09 3.55 2.71
C LEU A 86 0.62 3.80 2.37
N ILE A 87 0.37 4.90 1.69
CA ILE A 87 -0.99 5.33 1.36
C ILE A 87 -1.10 5.53 -0.14
N ALA A 88 -2.16 4.98 -0.73
CA ALA A 88 -2.51 5.22 -2.12
C ALA A 88 -3.99 5.59 -2.17
N ASN A 89 -4.28 6.82 -2.55
CA ASN A 89 -5.64 7.33 -2.57
C ASN A 89 -6.07 7.74 -3.98
N GLY A 90 -7.36 7.68 -4.23
CA GLY A 90 -7.94 8.21 -5.44
C GLY A 90 -7.70 7.37 -6.69
N PHE A 91 -7.39 6.10 -6.54
CA PHE A 91 -7.15 5.25 -7.70
C PHE A 91 -8.41 4.46 -8.08
N VAL A 92 -8.41 3.94 -9.30
CA VAL A 92 -9.49 3.09 -9.78
C VAL A 92 -8.94 1.68 -9.94
N ALA A 93 -9.55 0.73 -9.25
CA ALA A 93 -9.16 -0.67 -9.35
C ALA A 93 -10.01 -1.32 -10.44
N LYS A 94 -9.40 -1.64 -11.57
CA LYS A 94 -10.09 -2.30 -12.68
C LYS A 94 -9.70 -3.76 -12.71
N GLY A 95 -10.49 -4.56 -12.01
CA GLY A 95 -10.24 -5.98 -11.92
C GLY A 95 -9.19 -6.31 -10.87
N PRO A 96 -8.71 -7.56 -10.86
CA PRO A 96 -7.82 -8.03 -9.80
C PRO A 96 -6.37 -7.55 -9.95
N SER A 97 -6.01 -7.03 -11.11
CA SER A 97 -4.64 -6.56 -11.35
C SER A 97 -4.68 -5.11 -11.81
N PHE A 98 -3.95 -4.25 -11.13
CA PHE A 98 -3.93 -2.83 -11.45
C PHE A 98 -2.70 -2.17 -10.83
N THR A 99 -2.48 -0.91 -11.19
CA THR A 99 -1.40 -0.11 -10.62
C THR A 99 -2.00 1.16 -10.02
N ALA A 100 -1.50 1.54 -8.86
CA ALA A 100 -1.94 2.75 -8.18
C ALA A 100 -0.72 3.60 -7.83
N LYS A 101 -0.93 4.91 -7.72
CA LYS A 101 0.12 5.83 -7.29
C LYS A 101 0.12 5.91 -5.77
N ILE A 102 1.31 5.89 -5.19
CA ILE A 102 1.49 6.14 -3.77
C ILE A 102 1.38 7.64 -3.57
N THR A 103 0.45 8.06 -2.71
CA THR A 103 0.16 9.47 -2.47
C THR A 103 0.71 9.97 -1.15
N GLY A 104 1.22 9.08 -0.31
CA GLY A 104 1.79 9.47 0.96
C GLY A 104 2.13 8.27 1.82
N GLY A 105 2.39 8.55 3.08
CA GLY A 105 2.71 7.53 4.05
C GLY A 105 2.88 8.12 5.44
N THR A 106 3.15 7.26 6.40
CA THR A 106 3.38 7.65 7.78
C THR A 106 4.66 7.00 8.31
N GLY A 107 5.18 7.54 9.39
CA GLY A 107 6.40 7.02 9.99
C GLY A 107 7.56 7.13 9.03
N LYS A 108 8.30 6.06 8.83
CA LYS A 108 9.45 6.08 7.93
C LYS A 108 9.06 6.27 6.46
N TYR A 109 7.77 6.17 6.14
CA TYR A 109 7.28 6.39 4.77
C TYR A 109 6.62 7.76 4.60
N LYS A 110 6.77 8.65 5.56
CA LYS A 110 6.21 9.99 5.45
C LYS A 110 6.73 10.66 4.17
N GLY A 111 5.80 11.19 3.38
CA GLY A 111 6.15 11.83 2.12
C GLY A 111 6.44 10.88 0.98
N ALA A 112 6.19 9.59 1.16
CA ALA A 112 6.49 8.59 0.14
C ALA A 112 5.74 8.88 -1.16
N ARG A 113 6.40 8.59 -2.26
CA ARG A 113 5.84 8.66 -3.62
C ARG A 113 6.33 7.44 -4.38
N GLY A 114 5.58 7.06 -5.38
CA GLY A 114 5.93 5.93 -6.23
C GLY A 114 4.68 5.24 -6.72
N THR A 115 4.80 3.95 -6.97
CA THR A 115 3.69 3.13 -7.47
C THR A 115 3.59 1.84 -6.70
N VAL A 116 2.38 1.28 -6.68
CA VAL A 116 2.16 -0.07 -6.24
C VAL A 116 1.44 -0.81 -7.36
N SER A 117 2.02 -1.93 -7.78
CA SER A 117 1.40 -2.84 -8.75
C SER A 117 0.77 -3.96 -7.95
N VAL A 118 -0.50 -4.21 -8.22
CA VAL A 118 -1.29 -5.22 -7.52
C VAL A 118 -1.62 -6.33 -8.50
N VAL A 119 -1.34 -7.56 -8.11
CA VAL A 119 -1.77 -8.76 -8.83
C VAL A 119 -2.62 -9.55 -7.84
N GLY A 120 -3.90 -9.67 -8.12
CA GLY A 120 -4.85 -10.22 -7.15
C GLY A 120 -5.09 -11.71 -7.22
N VAL A 121 -4.63 -12.37 -8.30
CA VAL A 121 -4.87 -13.80 -8.49
C VAL A 121 -3.61 -14.49 -8.93
N PRO A 122 -3.34 -15.72 -8.51
CA PRO A 122 -4.08 -16.52 -7.52
C PRO A 122 -3.85 -16.06 -6.09
N THR A 123 -2.80 -15.31 -5.83
CA THR A 123 -2.46 -14.74 -4.53
C THR A 123 -2.29 -13.25 -4.70
N THR A 124 -2.78 -12.47 -3.76
CA THR A 124 -2.61 -11.03 -3.84
C THR A 124 -1.17 -10.65 -3.56
N LYS A 125 -0.56 -10.00 -4.52
CA LYS A 125 0.84 -9.56 -4.44
C LYS A 125 0.93 -8.08 -4.73
N TYR A 126 1.71 -7.39 -3.92
CA TYR A 126 2.01 -5.97 -4.12
C TYR A 126 3.48 -5.81 -4.46
N THR A 127 3.76 -5.11 -5.54
CA THR A 127 5.12 -4.65 -5.83
C THR A 127 5.14 -3.15 -5.66
N VAL A 128 5.81 -2.69 -4.63
CA VAL A 128 5.89 -1.28 -4.28
C VAL A 128 7.21 -0.74 -4.77
N ARG A 129 7.17 0.33 -5.59
CA ARG A 129 8.37 1.00 -6.07
C ARG A 129 8.35 2.43 -5.57
N LEU A 130 9.26 2.74 -4.67
CA LEU A 130 9.37 4.08 -4.09
C LEU A 130 10.36 4.91 -4.87
N VAL A 131 10.00 6.17 -5.12
CA VAL A 131 10.85 7.12 -5.81
C VAL A 131 11.18 8.27 -4.87
N GLY A 132 12.31 8.88 -5.12
CA GLY A 132 12.81 9.93 -4.26
C GLY A 132 12.23 11.28 -4.49
#